data_7d152de178461ae41ac04acfbab60115
#
_entry.id   7d152de178461ae41ac04acfbab60115
#
_cell.length_a   1.000
_cell.length_b   1.000
_cell.length_c   1.000
_cell.angle_alpha   90.00
_cell.angle_beta   90.00
_cell.angle_gamma   90.00
#
_symmetry.space_group_name_H-M   'P 1'
#
loop_
_entity.id
_entity.type
_entity.pdbx_description
1 polymer ?
#
loop_
_entity_poly.entity_id
_entity_poly.type
_entity_poly.pdbx_seq_one_letter_code
_entity_poly.pdbx_strand_id
1 'polypeptide(L)'
;MYYFKNFIATAVLVTTLFAGKALESAKIRIKDKERGEAEKYLIEALNHPNDKWEAAFHLGDKIYPRQEDWSSVKKYMEIARTAPSNLKIRPTRNDRKISMEQAVTASVTKSYNLIYYKASGFLALLNRAASAEQRDALVDQAIQISLDAKELDPSQPGSYALAALYSSVKGDKENTIMYLDMGLALEDIPEDTKIALLVSAGQSVVRLGEFDKGLEYYEQALAMNPNEPTALKSLGALYLAQDNFDAALKNLDLAIEKTDDGKELVDLFFNRGLVYLKMDNFEEAEYNFEEAYFLAPDDVEALLGLAKALEQAERWRKSRNYYMELIDKNPKDPQYYYGVYRTYFGEGRLEDAQEYLNKATALRNSTD
;
A
#
# COMPACT_ATOMS: atom_id res chain seq x y z
N MET A 1 -1.27 39.45 57.26
CA MET A 1 -1.82 39.40 55.89
C MET A 1 -0.82 39.81 54.82
N TYR A 2 0.11 40.71 55.09
CA TYR A 2 1.16 41.15 54.14
C TYR A 2 2.26 40.08 53.85
N TYR A 3 2.62 39.27 54.83
CA TYR A 3 3.63 38.22 54.72
C TYR A 3 3.14 37.02 53.87
N PHE A 4 1.84 36.76 53.86
CA PHE A 4 1.26 35.64 53.12
C PHE A 4 1.14 35.94 51.62
N LYS A 5 0.85 37.22 51.24
CA LYS A 5 0.85 37.65 49.84
C LYS A 5 2.25 37.62 49.19
N ASN A 6 3.28 37.99 49.94
CA ASN A 6 4.64 37.96 49.45
C ASN A 6 5.18 36.54 49.29
N PHE A 7 4.76 35.61 50.17
CA PHE A 7 5.15 34.21 50.05
C PHE A 7 4.51 33.50 48.84
N ILE A 8 3.25 33.82 48.54
CA ILE A 8 2.56 33.33 47.35
C ILE A 8 3.17 33.94 46.09
N ALA A 9 3.46 35.26 46.07
CA ALA A 9 4.08 35.93 44.95
C ALA A 9 5.50 35.39 44.69
N THR A 10 6.29 35.13 45.73
CA THR A 10 7.64 34.56 45.61
C THR A 10 7.59 33.09 45.17
N ALA A 11 6.66 32.29 45.66
CA ALA A 11 6.45 30.92 45.23
C ALA A 11 6.02 30.84 43.76
N VAL A 12 5.11 31.71 43.32
CA VAL A 12 4.68 31.83 41.93
C VAL A 12 5.84 32.29 41.00
N LEU A 13 6.65 33.26 41.46
CA LEU A 13 7.81 33.70 40.69
C LEU A 13 8.90 32.64 40.61
N VAL A 14 9.14 31.87 41.67
CA VAL A 14 10.11 30.78 41.66
C VAL A 14 9.63 29.65 40.76
N THR A 15 8.35 29.26 40.81
CA THR A 15 7.79 28.21 39.92
C THR A 15 7.82 28.63 38.45
N THR A 16 7.54 29.89 38.11
CA THR A 16 7.64 30.41 36.74
C THR A 16 9.08 30.51 36.22
N LEU A 17 10.06 30.81 37.11
CA LEU A 17 11.48 30.83 36.74
C LEU A 17 12.04 29.41 36.49
N PHE A 18 11.57 28.40 37.20
CA PHE A 18 11.97 27.01 36.97
C PHE A 18 11.30 26.41 35.72
N ALA A 19 10.08 26.83 35.39
CA ALA A 19 9.36 26.37 34.22
C ALA A 19 10.05 26.70 32.90
N GLY A 20 10.35 27.97 32.69
CA GLY A 20 11.05 28.41 31.48
C GLY A 20 12.43 27.77 31.32
N LYS A 21 13.07 27.40 32.47
CA LYS A 21 14.35 26.66 32.44
C LYS A 21 14.20 25.21 31.97
N ALA A 22 13.14 24.51 32.37
CA ALA A 22 12.89 23.14 31.94
C ALA A 22 12.66 23.06 30.42
N LEU A 23 11.78 23.89 29.87
CA LEU A 23 11.52 23.96 28.43
C LEU A 23 12.78 24.33 27.62
N GLU A 24 13.52 25.36 28.05
CA GLU A 24 14.76 25.75 27.37
C GLU A 24 15.86 24.65 27.47
N SER A 25 15.98 23.99 28.62
CA SER A 25 16.89 22.83 28.78
C SER A 25 16.53 21.70 27.83
N ALA A 26 15.22 21.38 27.71
CA ALA A 26 14.74 20.38 26.78
C ALA A 26 15.07 20.74 25.33
N LYS A 27 14.87 22.00 24.90
CA LYS A 27 15.19 22.45 23.54
C LYS A 27 16.68 22.29 23.21
N ILE A 28 17.55 22.55 24.17
CA ILE A 28 19.01 22.34 24.04
C ILE A 28 19.30 20.84 23.85
N ARG A 29 18.74 19.98 24.71
CA ARG A 29 18.93 18.52 24.65
C ARG A 29 18.38 17.89 23.36
N ILE A 30 17.25 18.39 22.84
CA ILE A 30 16.75 17.98 21.53
C ILE A 30 17.77 18.27 20.42
N LYS A 31 18.37 19.47 20.45
CA LYS A 31 19.40 19.88 19.50
C LYS A 31 20.66 18.98 19.58
N ASP A 32 21.09 18.66 20.79
CA ASP A 32 22.26 17.84 21.06
C ASP A 32 21.99 16.34 20.91
N LYS A 33 20.76 15.95 20.51
CA LYS A 33 20.28 14.57 20.32
C LYS A 33 20.19 13.73 21.61
N GLU A 34 20.24 14.38 22.77
CA GLU A 34 20.08 13.76 24.10
C GLU A 34 18.60 13.62 24.46
N ARG A 35 17.87 12.77 23.71
CA ARG A 35 16.40 12.71 23.76
C ARG A 35 15.82 12.24 25.08
N GLY A 36 16.44 11.26 25.71
CA GLY A 36 15.97 10.77 27.02
C GLY A 36 16.01 11.85 28.11
N GLU A 37 17.02 12.69 28.08
CA GLU A 37 17.08 13.85 28.98
C GLU A 37 16.08 14.94 28.55
N ALA A 38 15.95 15.20 27.25
CA ALA A 38 14.98 16.15 26.74
C ALA A 38 13.54 15.76 27.12
N GLU A 39 13.20 14.48 27.05
CA GLU A 39 11.89 13.94 27.44
C GLU A 39 11.57 14.26 28.89
N LYS A 40 12.49 14.02 29.82
CA LYS A 40 12.30 14.33 31.26
C LYS A 40 11.99 15.81 31.48
N TYR A 41 12.75 16.70 30.85
CA TYR A 41 12.52 18.14 30.97
C TYR A 41 11.20 18.60 30.31
N LEU A 42 10.79 17.97 29.21
CA LEU A 42 9.50 18.27 28.59
C LEU A 42 8.33 17.79 29.46
N ILE A 43 8.44 16.60 30.07
CA ILE A 43 7.44 16.11 31.02
C ILE A 43 7.32 17.04 32.22
N GLU A 44 8.44 17.53 32.75
CA GLU A 44 8.44 18.53 33.81
C GLU A 44 7.73 19.82 33.38
N ALA A 45 8.03 20.32 32.17
CA ALA A 45 7.44 21.53 31.62
C ALA A 45 5.92 21.44 31.39
N LEU A 46 5.36 20.24 31.18
CA LEU A 46 3.91 20.04 31.09
C LEU A 46 3.13 20.51 32.32
N ASN A 47 3.75 20.51 33.50
CA ASN A 47 3.13 20.95 34.75
C ASN A 47 3.04 22.48 34.89
N HIS A 48 3.62 23.22 33.94
CA HIS A 48 3.66 24.69 33.97
C HIS A 48 2.68 25.33 33.00
N PRO A 49 1.77 26.20 33.47
CA PRO A 49 0.67 26.70 32.64
C PRO A 49 1.09 27.38 31.34
N ASN A 50 2.26 28.02 31.30
CA ASN A 50 2.73 28.79 30.13
C ASN A 50 3.51 27.92 29.13
N ASP A 51 4.09 26.80 29.58
CA ASP A 51 5.01 25.99 28.80
C ASP A 51 4.38 24.68 28.31
N LYS A 52 3.28 24.25 28.93
CA LYS A 52 2.67 22.92 28.72
C LYS A 52 2.35 22.64 27.25
N TRP A 53 1.87 23.60 26.50
CA TRP A 53 1.49 23.38 25.10
C TRP A 53 2.69 23.22 24.19
N GLU A 54 3.75 24.04 24.40
CA GLU A 54 4.99 23.91 23.63
C GLU A 54 5.76 22.66 24.03
N ALA A 55 5.76 22.28 25.32
CA ALA A 55 6.31 21.03 25.79
C ALA A 55 5.58 19.82 25.20
N ALA A 56 4.24 19.83 25.20
CA ALA A 56 3.43 18.80 24.57
C ALA A 56 3.72 18.69 23.07
N PHE A 57 3.79 19.82 22.36
CA PHE A 57 4.16 19.82 20.95
C PHE A 57 5.52 19.15 20.70
N HIS A 58 6.55 19.50 21.48
CA HIS A 58 7.88 18.89 21.29
C HIS A 58 7.93 17.41 21.66
N LEU A 59 7.16 16.96 22.66
CA LEU A 59 7.01 15.54 22.94
C LEU A 59 6.42 14.80 21.73
N GLY A 60 5.31 15.29 21.19
CA GLY A 60 4.64 14.67 20.04
C GLY A 60 5.39 14.82 18.72
N ASP A 61 6.19 15.90 18.50
CA ASP A 61 6.89 16.13 17.23
C ASP A 61 8.34 15.58 17.20
N LYS A 62 9.03 15.60 18.33
CA LYS A 62 10.49 15.31 18.37
C LYS A 62 10.85 14.01 19.08
N ILE A 63 10.09 13.61 20.08
CA ILE A 63 10.44 12.49 20.96
C ILE A 63 9.73 11.21 20.49
N TYR A 64 8.43 11.13 20.65
CA TYR A 64 7.66 9.91 20.46
C TYR A 64 7.59 9.38 19.04
N PRO A 65 7.58 10.19 17.93
CA PRO A 65 7.63 9.64 16.58
C PRO A 65 8.87 8.80 16.29
N ARG A 66 9.96 9.07 16.99
CA ARG A 66 11.23 8.33 16.84
C ARG A 66 11.29 7.06 17.67
N GLN A 67 10.43 6.96 18.67
CA GLN A 67 10.20 5.77 19.49
C GLN A 67 9.09 4.90 18.89
N GLU A 68 8.44 5.38 17.81
CA GLU A 68 7.26 4.77 17.19
C GLU A 68 6.09 4.62 18.17
N ASP A 69 6.05 5.45 19.22
CA ASP A 69 4.94 5.52 20.18
C ASP A 69 3.87 6.51 19.67
N TRP A 70 3.05 6.02 18.73
CA TRP A 70 2.04 6.83 18.06
C TRP A 70 0.89 7.23 18.96
N SER A 71 0.58 6.43 19.99
CA SER A 71 -0.40 6.76 21.03
C SER A 71 0.03 7.99 21.83
N SER A 72 1.29 8.05 22.22
CA SER A 72 1.85 9.23 22.89
C SER A 72 1.94 10.43 21.94
N VAL A 73 2.26 10.23 20.66
CA VAL A 73 2.20 11.31 19.66
C VAL A 73 0.81 11.92 19.63
N LYS A 74 -0.23 11.12 19.47
CA LYS A 74 -1.63 11.57 19.46
C LYS A 74 -1.97 12.34 20.74
N LYS A 75 -1.73 11.73 21.90
CA LYS A 75 -2.00 12.33 23.21
C LYS A 75 -1.40 13.73 23.38
N TYR A 76 -0.12 13.88 23.04
CA TYR A 76 0.55 15.15 23.24
C TYR A 76 0.20 16.19 22.18
N MET A 77 -0.13 15.76 20.95
CA MET A 77 -0.68 16.67 19.95
C MET A 77 -2.08 17.17 20.31
N GLU A 78 -2.92 16.35 20.92
CA GLU A 78 -4.22 16.78 21.46
C GLU A 78 -4.06 17.82 22.56
N ILE A 79 -3.12 17.64 23.48
CA ILE A 79 -2.80 18.66 24.50
C ILE A 79 -2.35 19.96 23.84
N ALA A 80 -1.46 19.89 22.84
CA ALA A 80 -0.97 21.06 22.13
C ALA A 80 -2.09 21.82 21.39
N ARG A 81 -3.08 21.13 20.84
CA ARG A 81 -4.26 21.72 20.19
C ARG A 81 -5.13 22.56 21.13
N THR A 82 -5.11 22.29 22.44
CA THR A 82 -5.84 23.10 23.42
C THR A 82 -5.18 24.46 23.73
N ALA A 83 -4.10 24.80 23.03
CA ALA A 83 -3.41 26.06 23.20
C ALA A 83 -4.29 27.25 22.79
N PRO A 84 -4.12 28.42 23.46
CA PRO A 84 -4.78 29.63 23.02
C PRO A 84 -4.46 29.96 21.55
N SER A 85 -5.46 30.46 20.80
CA SER A 85 -5.35 30.74 19.36
C SER A 85 -4.26 31.78 18.99
N ASN A 86 -3.89 32.63 19.94
CA ASN A 86 -2.82 33.61 19.76
C ASN A 86 -1.41 33.07 20.07
N LEU A 87 -1.29 31.83 20.58
CA LEU A 87 0.00 31.23 20.86
C LEU A 87 0.70 30.87 19.56
N LYS A 88 1.92 31.42 19.40
CA LYS A 88 2.79 31.18 18.26
C LYS A 88 4.08 30.50 18.71
N ILE A 89 4.47 29.45 18.04
CA ILE A 89 5.71 28.73 18.28
C ILE A 89 6.62 28.74 17.05
N ARG A 90 7.88 28.36 17.27
CA ARG A 90 8.83 28.02 16.20
C ARG A 90 9.10 26.52 16.26
N PRO A 91 8.58 25.71 15.34
CA PRO A 91 8.81 24.26 15.34
C PRO A 91 10.30 23.89 15.28
N THR A 92 11.08 24.69 14.55
CA THR A 92 12.56 24.64 14.57
C THR A 92 13.15 26.05 14.68
N ARG A 93 14.44 26.15 15.01
CA ARG A 93 15.13 27.44 15.15
C ARG A 93 15.08 28.32 13.90
N ASN A 94 15.05 27.67 12.72
CA ASN A 94 15.08 28.36 11.43
C ASN A 94 13.69 28.69 10.88
N ASP A 95 12.63 28.19 11.53
CA ASP A 95 11.26 28.40 11.07
C ASP A 95 10.73 29.78 11.45
N ARG A 96 9.77 30.27 10.67
CA ARG A 96 8.95 31.42 11.08
C ARG A 96 8.04 31.00 12.24
N LYS A 97 7.66 31.98 13.07
CA LYS A 97 6.62 31.74 14.08
C LYS A 97 5.28 31.49 13.40
N ILE A 98 4.67 30.34 13.69
CA ILE A 98 3.35 29.93 13.23
C ILE A 98 2.43 29.66 14.42
N SER A 99 1.12 29.59 14.20
CA SER A 99 0.19 29.21 15.26
C SER A 99 0.47 27.78 15.75
N MET A 100 0.09 27.49 16.99
CA MET A 100 0.21 26.14 17.53
C MET A 100 -0.60 25.14 16.69
N GLU A 101 -1.80 25.51 16.28
CA GLU A 101 -2.66 24.67 15.42
C GLU A 101 -1.98 24.31 14.10
N GLN A 102 -1.38 25.28 13.40
CA GLN A 102 -0.63 25.02 12.17
C GLN A 102 0.56 24.08 12.41
N ALA A 103 1.28 24.28 13.53
CA ALA A 103 2.41 23.41 13.87
C ALA A 103 1.98 21.99 14.18
N VAL A 104 0.89 21.81 14.94
CA VAL A 104 0.33 20.49 15.27
C VAL A 104 -0.18 19.79 14.01
N THR A 105 -0.94 20.48 13.17
CA THR A 105 -1.43 19.90 11.90
C THR A 105 -0.27 19.42 11.04
N ALA A 106 0.75 20.23 10.84
CA ALA A 106 1.93 19.85 10.05
C ALA A 106 2.68 18.63 10.65
N SER A 107 2.78 18.57 11.98
CA SER A 107 3.44 17.45 12.67
C SER A 107 2.62 16.16 12.60
N VAL A 108 1.31 16.23 12.77
CA VAL A 108 0.39 15.09 12.63
C VAL A 108 0.44 14.56 11.20
N THR A 109 0.31 15.43 10.20
CA THR A 109 0.40 15.02 8.78
C THR A 109 1.74 14.35 8.47
N LYS A 110 2.84 14.89 8.97
CA LYS A 110 4.17 14.29 8.78
C LYS A 110 4.26 12.90 9.42
N SER A 111 3.78 12.76 10.64
CA SER A 111 3.80 11.48 11.38
C SER A 111 2.86 10.46 10.71
N TYR A 112 1.67 10.89 10.30
CA TYR A 112 0.75 10.07 9.51
C TYR A 112 1.43 9.54 8.24
N ASN A 113 2.03 10.41 7.44
CA ASN A 113 2.71 10.01 6.21
C ASN A 113 3.84 9.00 6.47
N LEU A 114 4.61 9.18 7.55
CA LEU A 114 5.66 8.23 7.92
C LEU A 114 5.08 6.83 8.20
N ILE A 115 4.01 6.75 8.97
CA ILE A 115 3.33 5.50 9.32
C ILE A 115 2.68 4.88 8.07
N TYR A 116 1.99 5.69 7.28
CA TYR A 116 1.32 5.28 6.05
C TYR A 116 2.29 4.66 5.04
N TYR A 117 3.42 5.33 4.77
CA TYR A 117 4.44 4.78 3.88
C TYR A 117 5.12 3.53 4.46
N LYS A 118 5.28 3.44 5.78
CA LYS A 118 5.75 2.22 6.42
C LYS A 118 4.76 1.08 6.21
N ALA A 119 3.47 1.31 6.44
CA ALA A 119 2.41 0.32 6.19
C ALA A 119 2.39 -0.13 4.72
N SER A 120 2.38 0.80 3.77
CA SER A 120 2.35 0.47 2.33
C SER A 120 3.56 -0.35 1.88
N GLY A 121 4.71 -0.17 2.52
CA GLY A 121 5.94 -0.92 2.24
C GLY A 121 5.85 -2.43 2.53
N PHE A 122 4.91 -2.87 3.37
CA PHE A 122 4.72 -4.30 3.66
C PHE A 122 4.28 -5.12 2.45
N LEU A 123 3.62 -4.54 1.45
CA LEU A 123 3.27 -5.25 0.20
C LEU A 123 4.50 -5.86 -0.48
N ALA A 124 5.60 -5.11 -0.54
CA ALA A 124 6.85 -5.61 -1.13
C ALA A 124 7.50 -6.71 -0.27
N LEU A 125 7.31 -6.67 1.05
CA LEU A 125 7.83 -7.68 1.96
C LEU A 125 7.01 -8.97 1.88
N LEU A 126 5.69 -8.88 1.73
CA LEU A 126 4.80 -10.04 1.58
C LEU A 126 5.16 -10.88 0.36
N ASN A 127 5.56 -10.25 -0.75
CA ASN A 127 5.98 -10.94 -1.96
C ASN A 127 7.34 -11.67 -1.80
N ARG A 128 8.10 -11.37 -0.74
CA ARG A 128 9.42 -11.96 -0.45
C ARG A 128 9.40 -12.89 0.77
N ALA A 129 8.24 -13.09 1.39
CA ALA A 129 8.12 -13.93 2.58
C ALA A 129 8.49 -15.39 2.25
N ALA A 130 9.40 -15.96 3.04
CA ALA A 130 9.94 -17.30 2.82
C ALA A 130 9.01 -18.42 3.33
N SER A 131 8.04 -18.09 4.21
CA SER A 131 7.06 -19.04 4.75
C SER A 131 5.69 -18.40 4.97
N ALA A 132 4.65 -19.22 5.09
CA ALA A 132 3.30 -18.79 5.42
C ALA A 132 3.27 -18.05 6.78
N GLU A 133 3.94 -18.58 7.79
CA GLU A 133 4.02 -17.98 9.13
C GLU A 133 4.67 -16.58 9.08
N GLN A 134 5.74 -16.42 8.29
CA GLN A 134 6.37 -15.11 8.10
C GLN A 134 5.42 -14.14 7.39
N ARG A 135 4.66 -14.62 6.41
CA ARG A 135 3.68 -13.83 5.68
C ARG A 135 2.56 -13.35 6.62
N ASP A 136 2.00 -14.24 7.44
CA ASP A 136 0.94 -13.92 8.39
C ASP A 136 1.40 -12.90 9.44
N ALA A 137 2.62 -13.05 9.97
CA ALA A 137 3.20 -12.10 10.90
C ALA A 137 3.39 -10.70 10.27
N LEU A 138 3.80 -10.63 9.00
CA LEU A 138 3.92 -9.37 8.26
C LEU A 138 2.56 -8.72 8.00
N VAL A 139 1.53 -9.51 7.70
CA VAL A 139 0.15 -9.02 7.53
C VAL A 139 -0.37 -8.42 8.83
N ASP A 140 -0.21 -9.11 9.96
CA ASP A 140 -0.65 -8.61 11.27
C ASP A 140 0.06 -7.30 11.64
N GLN A 141 1.36 -7.20 11.39
CA GLN A 141 2.12 -5.96 11.60
C GLN A 141 1.62 -4.84 10.69
N ALA A 142 1.31 -5.12 9.42
CA ALA A 142 0.81 -4.14 8.47
C ALA A 142 -0.58 -3.63 8.87
N ILE A 143 -1.47 -4.50 9.34
CA ILE A 143 -2.78 -4.11 9.89
C ILE A 143 -2.57 -3.17 11.08
N GLN A 144 -1.76 -3.56 12.07
CA GLN A 144 -1.53 -2.76 13.26
C GLN A 144 -0.99 -1.37 12.92
N ILE A 145 0.01 -1.28 12.06
CA ILE A 145 0.59 0.01 11.63
C ILE A 145 -0.45 0.85 10.87
N SER A 146 -1.32 0.24 10.07
CA SER A 146 -2.42 0.95 9.39
C SER A 146 -3.43 1.51 10.41
N LEU A 147 -3.71 0.76 11.48
CA LEU A 147 -4.57 1.21 12.57
C LEU A 147 -3.93 2.33 13.39
N ASP A 148 -2.63 2.29 13.62
CA ASP A 148 -1.89 3.39 14.28
C ASP A 148 -2.00 4.68 13.46
N ALA A 149 -1.87 4.60 12.12
CA ALA A 149 -2.09 5.74 11.23
C ALA A 149 -3.52 6.28 11.32
N LYS A 150 -4.53 5.39 11.28
CA LYS A 150 -5.94 5.74 11.46
C LYS A 150 -6.20 6.43 12.80
N GLU A 151 -5.56 5.95 13.86
CA GLU A 151 -5.74 6.50 15.20
C GLU A 151 -5.14 7.89 15.34
N LEU A 152 -4.00 8.13 14.66
CA LEU A 152 -3.33 9.43 14.65
C LEU A 152 -4.10 10.49 13.86
N ASP A 153 -4.61 10.14 12.69
CA ASP A 153 -5.43 11.01 11.85
C ASP A 153 -6.61 10.25 11.23
N PRO A 154 -7.75 10.20 11.94
CA PRO A 154 -8.94 9.46 11.48
C PRO A 154 -9.59 10.05 10.23
N SER A 155 -9.23 11.26 9.79
CA SER A 155 -9.79 11.90 8.59
C SER A 155 -9.14 11.39 7.29
N GLN A 156 -8.06 10.61 7.37
CA GLN A 156 -7.29 10.16 6.23
C GLN A 156 -7.78 8.79 5.71
N PRO A 157 -8.39 8.72 4.52
CA PRO A 157 -8.96 7.47 3.99
C PRO A 157 -7.91 6.40 3.69
N GLY A 158 -6.65 6.78 3.39
CA GLY A 158 -5.59 5.85 3.05
C GLY A 158 -5.29 4.80 4.13
N SER A 159 -5.40 5.17 5.42
CA SER A 159 -5.18 4.22 6.51
C SER A 159 -6.26 3.14 6.59
N TYR A 160 -7.51 3.49 6.30
CA TYR A 160 -8.62 2.55 6.21
C TYR A 160 -8.46 1.61 5.00
N ALA A 161 -8.06 2.16 3.84
CA ALA A 161 -7.78 1.37 2.65
C ALA A 161 -6.68 0.33 2.90
N LEU A 162 -5.58 0.70 3.56
CA LEU A 162 -4.50 -0.24 3.91
C LEU A 162 -4.95 -1.29 4.93
N ALA A 163 -5.69 -0.90 5.98
CA ALA A 163 -6.22 -1.84 6.96
C ALA A 163 -7.16 -2.86 6.29
N ALA A 164 -8.04 -2.41 5.39
CA ALA A 164 -8.92 -3.27 4.61
C ALA A 164 -8.14 -4.20 3.68
N LEU A 165 -7.15 -3.66 2.95
CA LEU A 165 -6.30 -4.45 2.05
C LEU A 165 -5.60 -5.59 2.80
N TYR A 166 -4.94 -5.31 3.92
CA TYR A 166 -4.24 -6.34 4.67
C TYR A 166 -5.20 -7.31 5.36
N SER A 167 -6.37 -6.86 5.81
CA SER A 167 -7.42 -7.74 6.29
C SER A 167 -7.92 -8.69 5.18
N SER A 168 -8.06 -8.21 3.94
CA SER A 168 -8.41 -9.06 2.79
C SER A 168 -7.31 -10.08 2.45
N VAL A 169 -6.04 -9.70 2.58
CA VAL A 169 -4.91 -10.63 2.41
C VAL A 169 -4.92 -11.73 3.47
N LYS A 170 -5.37 -11.42 4.68
CA LYS A 170 -5.57 -12.38 5.77
C LYS A 170 -6.80 -13.26 5.59
N GLY A 171 -7.71 -12.91 4.67
CA GLY A 171 -9.01 -13.57 4.52
C GLY A 171 -10.06 -13.11 5.53
N ASP A 172 -9.80 -12.03 6.27
CA ASP A 172 -10.71 -11.49 7.28
C ASP A 172 -11.75 -10.58 6.61
N LYS A 173 -12.86 -11.19 6.20
CA LYS A 173 -13.96 -10.50 5.49
C LYS A 173 -14.61 -9.42 6.34
N GLU A 174 -14.85 -9.69 7.62
CA GLU A 174 -15.55 -8.77 8.53
C GLU A 174 -14.77 -7.48 8.70
N ASN A 175 -13.51 -7.57 9.10
CA ASN A 175 -12.65 -6.40 9.25
C ASN A 175 -12.39 -5.69 7.92
N THR A 176 -12.27 -6.41 6.80
CA THR A 176 -12.12 -5.80 5.48
C THR A 176 -13.30 -4.86 5.19
N ILE A 177 -14.53 -5.37 5.29
CA ILE A 177 -15.74 -4.59 5.01
C ILE A 177 -15.88 -3.44 6.00
N MET A 178 -15.67 -3.69 7.29
CA MET A 178 -15.74 -2.65 8.33
C MET A 178 -14.81 -1.47 8.02
N TYR A 179 -13.55 -1.73 7.68
CA TYR A 179 -12.61 -0.63 7.38
C TYR A 179 -12.96 0.09 6.08
N LEU A 180 -13.46 -0.60 5.05
CA LEU A 180 -13.93 0.03 3.82
C LEU A 180 -15.11 0.96 4.10
N ASP A 181 -16.12 0.49 4.83
CA ASP A 181 -17.30 1.28 5.18
C ASP A 181 -16.90 2.53 6.00
N MET A 182 -15.98 2.38 6.96
CA MET A 182 -15.47 3.52 7.73
C MET A 182 -14.72 4.53 6.85
N GLY A 183 -13.90 4.07 5.92
CA GLY A 183 -13.16 4.95 5.01
C GLY A 183 -14.06 5.68 4.03
N LEU A 184 -15.05 5.00 3.46
CA LEU A 184 -16.02 5.57 2.51
C LEU A 184 -17.03 6.52 3.17
N ALA A 185 -17.29 6.37 4.48
CA ALA A 185 -18.16 7.24 5.27
C ALA A 185 -17.52 8.57 5.69
N LEU A 186 -16.21 8.77 5.43
CA LEU A 186 -15.56 10.03 5.76
C LEU A 186 -16.16 11.18 4.94
N GLU A 187 -16.38 12.30 5.61
CA GLU A 187 -16.80 13.55 4.98
C GLU A 187 -15.59 14.28 4.36
N ASP A 188 -15.86 15.15 3.38
CA ASP A 188 -14.86 16.03 2.74
C ASP A 188 -13.66 15.31 2.08
N ILE A 189 -13.85 14.07 1.59
CA ILE A 189 -12.81 13.38 0.82
C ILE A 189 -12.74 13.99 -0.59
N PRO A 190 -11.53 14.39 -1.07
CA PRO A 190 -11.35 14.78 -2.46
C PRO A 190 -11.82 13.69 -3.43
N GLU A 191 -12.44 14.10 -4.54
CA GLU A 191 -13.05 13.17 -5.51
C GLU A 191 -12.07 12.11 -6.00
N ASP A 192 -10.86 12.50 -6.39
CA ASP A 192 -9.81 11.55 -6.82
C ASP A 192 -9.45 10.54 -5.72
N THR A 193 -9.43 10.99 -4.47
CA THR A 193 -9.17 10.10 -3.32
C THR A 193 -10.32 9.13 -3.10
N LYS A 194 -11.56 9.57 -3.29
CA LYS A 194 -12.74 8.71 -3.18
C LYS A 194 -12.77 7.65 -4.27
N ILE A 195 -12.43 8.02 -5.51
CA ILE A 195 -12.28 7.08 -6.63
C ILE A 195 -11.22 6.02 -6.29
N ALA A 196 -10.03 6.44 -5.85
CA ALA A 196 -8.96 5.51 -5.47
C ALA A 196 -9.38 4.57 -4.32
N LEU A 197 -10.13 5.07 -3.34
CA LEU A 197 -10.66 4.26 -2.24
C LEU A 197 -11.70 3.23 -2.75
N LEU A 198 -12.60 3.61 -3.66
CA LEU A 198 -13.56 2.70 -4.27
C LEU A 198 -12.87 1.60 -5.09
N VAL A 199 -11.85 1.95 -5.86
CA VAL A 199 -11.03 0.96 -6.60
C VAL A 199 -10.34 -0.02 -5.63
N SER A 200 -9.72 0.50 -4.58
CA SER A 200 -9.08 -0.33 -3.55
C SER A 200 -10.09 -1.22 -2.80
N ALA A 201 -11.29 -0.70 -2.57
CA ALA A 201 -12.39 -1.46 -1.98
C ALA A 201 -12.80 -2.63 -2.88
N GLY A 202 -13.02 -2.36 -4.15
CA GLY A 202 -13.34 -3.40 -5.13
C GLY A 202 -12.28 -4.50 -5.17
N GLN A 203 -11.00 -4.14 -5.25
CA GLN A 203 -9.89 -5.10 -5.24
C GLN A 203 -9.85 -5.94 -3.96
N SER A 204 -10.10 -5.33 -2.81
CA SER A 204 -10.08 -6.01 -1.52
C SER A 204 -11.20 -7.03 -1.37
N VAL A 205 -12.42 -6.70 -1.81
CA VAL A 205 -13.56 -7.62 -1.72
C VAL A 205 -13.52 -8.71 -2.80
N VAL A 206 -13.02 -8.41 -4.00
CA VAL A 206 -12.80 -9.42 -5.07
C VAL A 206 -11.80 -10.47 -4.61
N ARG A 207 -10.74 -10.09 -3.90
CA ARG A 207 -9.79 -11.03 -3.29
C ARG A 207 -10.46 -12.01 -2.34
N LEU A 208 -11.52 -11.60 -1.68
CA LEU A 208 -12.33 -12.44 -0.76
C LEU A 208 -13.41 -13.26 -1.47
N GLY A 209 -13.49 -13.17 -2.80
CA GLY A 209 -14.52 -13.85 -3.61
C GLY A 209 -15.86 -13.11 -3.66
N GLU A 210 -15.94 -11.89 -3.14
CA GLU A 210 -17.15 -11.05 -3.15
C GLU A 210 -17.26 -10.28 -4.48
N PHE A 211 -17.48 -11.00 -5.57
CA PHE A 211 -17.41 -10.46 -6.93
C PHE A 211 -18.50 -9.41 -7.21
N ASP A 212 -19.73 -9.64 -6.74
CA ASP A 212 -20.84 -8.68 -6.92
C ASP A 212 -20.56 -7.36 -6.22
N LYS A 213 -19.99 -7.42 -5.02
CA LYS A 213 -19.62 -6.23 -4.27
C LYS A 213 -18.42 -5.50 -4.90
N GLY A 214 -17.49 -6.25 -5.48
CA GLY A 214 -16.39 -5.71 -6.27
C GLY A 214 -16.88 -4.94 -7.50
N LEU A 215 -17.83 -5.53 -8.23
CA LEU A 215 -18.50 -4.89 -9.37
C LEU A 215 -19.14 -3.57 -8.96
N GLU A 216 -19.93 -3.55 -7.87
CA GLU A 216 -20.58 -2.36 -7.35
C GLU A 216 -19.58 -1.22 -7.05
N TYR A 217 -18.45 -1.52 -6.39
CA TYR A 217 -17.43 -0.51 -6.09
C TYR A 217 -16.75 0.03 -7.34
N TYR A 218 -16.42 -0.82 -8.32
CA TYR A 218 -15.83 -0.36 -9.58
C TYR A 218 -16.82 0.49 -10.39
N GLU A 219 -18.10 0.12 -10.44
CA GLU A 219 -19.14 0.91 -11.10
C GLU A 219 -19.32 2.28 -10.43
N GLN A 220 -19.28 2.35 -9.10
CA GLN A 220 -19.30 3.63 -8.38
C GLN A 220 -18.07 4.50 -8.72
N ALA A 221 -16.88 3.91 -8.82
CA ALA A 221 -15.67 4.64 -9.22
C ALA A 221 -15.82 5.18 -10.65
N LEU A 222 -16.33 4.38 -11.59
CA LEU A 222 -16.56 4.78 -12.98
C LEU A 222 -17.72 5.75 -13.17
N ALA A 223 -18.70 5.76 -12.26
CA ALA A 223 -19.75 6.79 -12.25
C ALA A 223 -19.17 8.18 -11.92
N MET A 224 -18.09 8.24 -11.12
CA MET A 224 -17.37 9.48 -10.81
C MET A 224 -16.35 9.84 -11.89
N ASN A 225 -15.56 8.87 -12.35
CA ASN A 225 -14.62 9.02 -13.46
C ASN A 225 -14.76 7.87 -14.47
N PRO A 226 -15.50 8.05 -15.56
CA PRO A 226 -15.72 6.99 -16.57
C PRO A 226 -14.45 6.47 -17.26
N ASN A 227 -13.35 7.20 -17.15
CA ASN A 227 -12.08 6.86 -17.77
C ASN A 227 -11.01 6.43 -16.74
N GLU A 228 -11.41 5.99 -15.54
CA GLU A 228 -10.45 5.52 -14.52
C GLU A 228 -9.80 4.20 -14.95
N PRO A 229 -8.50 4.19 -15.34
CA PRO A 229 -7.90 3.02 -15.99
C PRO A 229 -7.86 1.80 -15.07
N THR A 230 -7.57 2.01 -13.78
CA THR A 230 -7.47 0.90 -12.81
C THR A 230 -8.83 0.25 -12.55
N ALA A 231 -9.91 1.02 -12.51
CA ALA A 231 -11.27 0.48 -12.37
C ALA A 231 -11.67 -0.31 -13.62
N LEU A 232 -11.40 0.23 -14.81
CA LEU A 232 -11.66 -0.43 -16.09
C LEU A 232 -10.88 -1.75 -16.22
N LYS A 233 -9.58 -1.75 -15.90
CA LYS A 233 -8.73 -2.94 -15.86
C LYS A 233 -9.30 -4.00 -14.90
N SER A 234 -9.68 -3.58 -13.71
CA SER A 234 -10.21 -4.47 -12.67
C SER A 234 -11.55 -5.08 -13.07
N LEU A 235 -12.42 -4.30 -13.73
CA LEU A 235 -13.67 -4.81 -14.32
C LEU A 235 -13.41 -5.79 -15.45
N GLY A 236 -12.46 -5.49 -16.33
CA GLY A 236 -12.04 -6.40 -17.38
C GLY A 236 -11.62 -7.77 -16.84
N ALA A 237 -10.77 -7.77 -15.81
CA ALA A 237 -10.33 -9.00 -15.15
C ALA A 237 -11.50 -9.73 -14.42
N LEU A 238 -12.40 -8.97 -13.79
CA LEU A 238 -13.56 -9.54 -13.10
C LEU A 238 -14.53 -10.20 -14.09
N TYR A 239 -14.85 -9.54 -15.21
CA TYR A 239 -15.69 -10.12 -16.27
C TYR A 239 -15.03 -11.32 -16.95
N LEU A 240 -13.69 -11.32 -17.11
CA LEU A 240 -12.95 -12.50 -17.57
C LEU A 240 -13.13 -13.68 -16.63
N ALA A 241 -13.06 -13.45 -15.31
CA ALA A 241 -13.28 -14.50 -14.30
C ALA A 241 -14.72 -15.06 -14.30
N GLN A 242 -15.68 -14.29 -14.82
CA GLN A 242 -17.08 -14.67 -14.99
C GLN A 242 -17.38 -15.22 -16.39
N ASP A 243 -16.38 -15.42 -17.24
CA ASP A 243 -16.49 -15.81 -18.65
C ASP A 243 -17.37 -14.86 -19.50
N ASN A 244 -17.51 -13.60 -19.05
CA ASN A 244 -18.20 -12.54 -19.80
C ASN A 244 -17.19 -11.79 -20.68
N PHE A 245 -16.80 -12.43 -21.78
CA PHE A 245 -15.71 -11.96 -22.64
C PHE A 245 -15.99 -10.63 -23.31
N ASP A 246 -17.24 -10.38 -23.76
CA ASP A 246 -17.63 -9.14 -24.42
C ASP A 246 -17.47 -7.93 -23.46
N ALA A 247 -17.94 -8.07 -22.22
CA ALA A 247 -17.80 -7.04 -21.22
C ALA A 247 -16.32 -6.85 -20.80
N ALA A 248 -15.55 -7.94 -20.71
CA ALA A 248 -14.12 -7.89 -20.41
C ALA A 248 -13.37 -7.10 -21.49
N LEU A 249 -13.55 -7.43 -22.77
CA LEU A 249 -12.91 -6.74 -23.89
C LEU A 249 -13.27 -5.26 -23.94
N LYS A 250 -14.57 -4.94 -23.79
CA LYS A 250 -15.03 -3.53 -23.80
C LYS A 250 -14.32 -2.68 -22.75
N ASN A 251 -14.16 -3.19 -21.53
CA ASN A 251 -13.50 -2.44 -20.46
C ASN A 251 -11.99 -2.37 -20.67
N LEU A 252 -11.36 -3.45 -21.11
CA LEU A 252 -9.92 -3.47 -21.38
C LEU A 252 -9.54 -2.57 -22.57
N ASP A 253 -10.33 -2.56 -23.65
CA ASP A 253 -10.11 -1.68 -24.80
C ASP A 253 -10.21 -0.21 -24.39
N LEU A 254 -11.21 0.14 -23.59
CA LEU A 254 -11.36 1.50 -23.08
C LEU A 254 -10.19 1.87 -22.15
N ALA A 255 -9.73 0.96 -21.30
CA ALA A 255 -8.57 1.21 -20.45
C ALA A 255 -7.30 1.45 -21.28
N ILE A 256 -7.05 0.65 -22.32
CA ILE A 256 -5.90 0.81 -23.24
C ILE A 256 -5.98 2.16 -23.96
N GLU A 257 -7.18 2.59 -24.39
CA GLU A 257 -7.36 3.89 -25.04
C GLU A 257 -7.05 5.07 -24.10
N LYS A 258 -7.28 4.91 -22.79
CA LYS A 258 -7.22 6.00 -21.81
C LYS A 258 -5.93 6.07 -20.99
N THR A 259 -5.02 5.11 -21.14
CA THR A 259 -3.74 5.14 -20.42
C THR A 259 -2.56 5.33 -21.36
N ASP A 260 -1.61 6.19 -20.94
CA ASP A 260 -0.30 6.37 -21.59
C ASP A 260 0.82 5.71 -20.74
N ASP A 261 0.49 5.11 -19.60
CA ASP A 261 1.46 4.46 -18.70
C ASP A 261 1.88 3.09 -19.29
N GLY A 262 3.13 3.00 -19.75
CA GLY A 262 3.67 1.77 -20.32
C GLY A 262 3.59 0.57 -19.38
N LYS A 263 3.71 0.77 -18.07
CA LYS A 263 3.55 -0.30 -17.07
C LYS A 263 2.12 -0.83 -17.00
N GLU A 264 1.16 0.07 -17.06
CA GLU A 264 -0.25 -0.26 -17.03
C GLU A 264 -0.68 -0.95 -18.32
N LEU A 265 -0.13 -0.52 -19.45
CA LEU A 265 -0.35 -1.15 -20.76
C LEU A 265 0.10 -2.61 -20.79
N VAL A 266 1.19 -2.98 -20.12
CA VAL A 266 1.63 -4.39 -20.01
C VAL A 266 0.53 -5.25 -19.43
N ASP A 267 -0.01 -4.86 -18.27
CA ASP A 267 -1.09 -5.59 -17.60
C ASP A 267 -2.37 -5.65 -18.45
N LEU A 268 -2.70 -4.56 -19.16
CA LEU A 268 -3.90 -4.44 -19.98
C LEU A 268 -3.81 -5.36 -21.21
N PHE A 269 -2.71 -5.33 -21.93
CA PHE A 269 -2.47 -6.25 -23.06
C PHE A 269 -2.43 -7.70 -22.60
N PHE A 270 -1.77 -7.98 -21.47
CA PHE A 270 -1.75 -9.32 -20.89
C PHE A 270 -3.17 -9.84 -20.58
N ASN A 271 -3.98 -9.03 -19.88
CA ASN A 271 -5.36 -9.42 -19.55
C ASN A 271 -6.22 -9.59 -20.81
N ARG A 272 -6.09 -8.72 -21.81
CA ARG A 272 -6.79 -8.84 -23.09
C ARG A 272 -6.37 -10.09 -23.86
N GLY A 273 -5.09 -10.43 -23.82
CA GLY A 273 -4.54 -11.68 -24.35
C GLY A 273 -5.16 -12.90 -23.69
N LEU A 274 -5.35 -12.88 -22.37
CA LEU A 274 -6.05 -13.94 -21.62
C LEU A 274 -7.53 -14.08 -22.05
N VAL A 275 -8.23 -12.97 -22.28
CA VAL A 275 -9.62 -13.02 -22.79
C VAL A 275 -9.66 -13.70 -24.16
N TYR A 276 -8.83 -13.28 -25.09
CA TYR A 276 -8.78 -13.89 -26.43
C TYR A 276 -8.35 -15.36 -26.39
N LEU A 277 -7.41 -15.72 -25.49
CA LEU A 277 -7.01 -17.11 -25.28
C LEU A 277 -8.19 -17.98 -24.79
N LYS A 278 -9.04 -17.46 -23.92
CA LYS A 278 -10.24 -18.12 -23.42
C LYS A 278 -11.35 -18.24 -24.48
N MET A 279 -11.36 -17.33 -25.46
CA MET A 279 -12.26 -17.36 -26.62
C MET A 279 -11.75 -18.26 -27.75
N ASP A 280 -10.62 -18.95 -27.57
CA ASP A 280 -9.92 -19.70 -28.60
C ASP A 280 -9.51 -18.85 -29.82
N ASN A 281 -9.45 -17.52 -29.65
CA ASN A 281 -8.94 -16.59 -30.67
C ASN A 281 -7.42 -16.44 -30.49
N PHE A 282 -6.68 -17.41 -30.95
CA PHE A 282 -5.24 -17.51 -30.71
C PHE A 282 -4.42 -16.45 -31.44
N GLU A 283 -4.92 -15.89 -32.55
CA GLU A 283 -4.24 -14.84 -33.29
C GLU A 283 -4.23 -13.53 -32.49
N GLU A 284 -5.38 -13.14 -31.98
CA GLU A 284 -5.48 -11.97 -31.13
C GLU A 284 -4.79 -12.16 -29.77
N ALA A 285 -4.83 -13.38 -29.22
CA ALA A 285 -4.08 -13.71 -28.02
C ALA A 285 -2.57 -13.56 -28.22
N GLU A 286 -2.02 -14.10 -29.33
CA GLU A 286 -0.60 -13.95 -29.71
C GLU A 286 -0.23 -12.46 -29.79
N TYR A 287 -1.01 -11.67 -30.57
CA TYR A 287 -0.77 -10.23 -30.74
C TYR A 287 -0.71 -9.51 -29.37
N ASN A 288 -1.67 -9.74 -28.51
CA ASN A 288 -1.74 -9.06 -27.22
C ASN A 288 -0.61 -9.45 -26.26
N PHE A 289 -0.22 -10.73 -26.22
CA PHE A 289 0.93 -11.15 -25.43
C PHE A 289 2.26 -10.67 -26.04
N GLU A 290 2.36 -10.53 -27.36
CA GLU A 290 3.53 -9.92 -28.01
C GLU A 290 3.67 -8.44 -27.64
N GLU A 291 2.57 -7.67 -27.62
CA GLU A 291 2.58 -6.27 -27.17
C GLU A 291 3.00 -6.15 -25.69
N ALA A 292 2.44 -7.00 -24.80
CA ALA A 292 2.84 -7.03 -23.39
C ALA A 292 4.33 -7.34 -23.25
N TYR A 293 4.83 -8.36 -23.96
CA TYR A 293 6.24 -8.77 -23.93
C TYR A 293 7.15 -7.68 -24.54
N PHE A 294 6.72 -7.00 -25.59
CA PHE A 294 7.48 -5.90 -26.20
C PHE A 294 7.67 -4.72 -25.23
N LEU A 295 6.63 -4.39 -24.46
CA LEU A 295 6.68 -3.33 -23.46
C LEU A 295 7.51 -3.72 -22.23
N ALA A 296 7.53 -5.01 -21.88
CA ALA A 296 8.26 -5.54 -20.72
C ALA A 296 8.98 -6.87 -21.07
N PRO A 297 10.15 -6.84 -21.76
CA PRO A 297 10.85 -8.06 -22.19
C PRO A 297 11.34 -8.97 -21.05
N ASP A 298 11.40 -8.46 -19.83
CA ASP A 298 11.76 -9.23 -18.65
C ASP A 298 10.54 -9.87 -17.96
N ASP A 299 9.32 -9.57 -18.42
CA ASP A 299 8.10 -10.13 -17.87
C ASP A 299 7.92 -11.60 -18.31
N VAL A 300 8.08 -12.48 -17.33
CA VAL A 300 7.96 -13.94 -17.52
C VAL A 300 6.52 -14.36 -17.76
N GLU A 301 5.54 -13.63 -17.23
CA GLU A 301 4.11 -13.96 -17.38
C GLU A 301 3.63 -13.69 -18.81
N ALA A 302 4.00 -12.55 -19.38
CA ALA A 302 3.70 -12.22 -20.78
C ALA A 302 4.33 -13.24 -21.74
N LEU A 303 5.59 -13.57 -21.51
CA LEU A 303 6.31 -14.59 -22.31
C LEU A 303 5.67 -15.98 -22.19
N LEU A 304 5.21 -16.38 -20.99
CA LEU A 304 4.52 -17.64 -20.78
C LEU A 304 3.12 -17.64 -21.42
N GLY A 305 2.41 -16.52 -21.37
CA GLY A 305 1.13 -16.33 -22.05
C GLY A 305 1.27 -16.53 -23.57
N LEU A 306 2.29 -15.89 -24.16
CA LEU A 306 2.63 -16.05 -25.58
C LEU A 306 2.96 -17.50 -25.96
N ALA A 307 3.81 -18.16 -25.16
CA ALA A 307 4.16 -19.56 -25.39
C ALA A 307 2.91 -20.47 -25.36
N LYS A 308 2.00 -20.25 -24.42
CA LYS A 308 0.74 -21.01 -24.27
C LYS A 308 -0.25 -20.73 -25.41
N ALA A 309 -0.41 -19.46 -25.83
CA ALA A 309 -1.28 -19.13 -26.95
C ALA A 309 -0.82 -19.81 -28.24
N LEU A 310 0.48 -19.78 -28.51
CA LEU A 310 1.08 -20.47 -29.66
C LEU A 310 0.98 -22.00 -29.56
N GLU A 311 1.06 -22.58 -28.34
CA GLU A 311 0.87 -23.99 -28.11
C GLU A 311 -0.56 -24.41 -28.47
N GLN A 312 -1.56 -23.68 -28.01
CA GLN A 312 -2.97 -23.94 -28.32
C GLN A 312 -3.31 -23.72 -29.80
N ALA A 313 -2.63 -22.75 -30.45
CA ALA A 313 -2.70 -22.54 -31.88
C ALA A 313 -1.97 -23.61 -32.71
N GLU A 314 -1.44 -24.67 -32.09
CA GLU A 314 -0.61 -25.72 -32.70
C GLU A 314 0.63 -25.20 -33.44
N ARG A 315 1.06 -23.97 -33.13
CA ARG A 315 2.29 -23.36 -33.67
C ARG A 315 3.52 -23.83 -32.88
N TRP A 316 3.69 -25.19 -32.84
CA TRP A 316 4.59 -25.89 -31.94
C TRP A 316 6.00 -25.38 -31.90
N ARG A 317 6.58 -25.07 -33.08
CA ARG A 317 7.98 -24.58 -33.17
C ARG A 317 8.15 -23.21 -32.55
N LYS A 318 7.22 -22.27 -32.81
CA LYS A 318 7.28 -20.94 -32.22
C LYS A 318 7.10 -21.02 -30.70
N SER A 319 6.09 -21.73 -30.25
CA SER A 319 5.81 -21.97 -28.83
C SER A 319 7.03 -22.51 -28.09
N ARG A 320 7.66 -23.56 -28.68
CA ARG A 320 8.88 -24.16 -28.10
C ARG A 320 10.01 -23.16 -27.93
N ASN A 321 10.23 -22.26 -28.89
CA ASN A 321 11.28 -21.26 -28.77
C ASN A 321 11.07 -20.38 -27.55
N TYR A 322 9.83 -19.94 -27.28
CA TYR A 322 9.52 -19.13 -26.11
C TYR A 322 9.59 -19.92 -24.80
N TYR A 323 9.21 -21.21 -24.78
CA TYR A 323 9.46 -22.05 -23.62
C TYR A 323 10.95 -22.26 -23.35
N MET A 324 11.78 -22.35 -24.38
CA MET A 324 13.24 -22.43 -24.19
C MET A 324 13.80 -21.13 -23.63
N GLU A 325 13.31 -19.98 -24.08
CA GLU A 325 13.68 -18.68 -23.50
C GLU A 325 13.27 -18.58 -22.02
N LEU A 326 12.09 -19.08 -21.66
CA LEU A 326 11.66 -19.18 -20.26
C LEU A 326 12.59 -20.06 -19.43
N ILE A 327 13.07 -21.19 -19.99
CA ILE A 327 14.07 -22.07 -19.35
C ILE A 327 15.38 -21.32 -19.13
N ASP A 328 15.83 -20.51 -20.10
CA ASP A 328 17.04 -19.71 -19.95
C ASP A 328 16.92 -18.65 -18.84
N LYS A 329 15.73 -18.04 -18.69
CA LYS A 329 15.44 -17.07 -17.63
C LYS A 329 15.32 -17.76 -16.24
N ASN A 330 14.67 -18.92 -16.16
CA ASN A 330 14.50 -19.69 -14.92
C ASN A 330 14.58 -21.20 -15.16
N PRO A 331 15.81 -21.78 -15.15
CA PRO A 331 16.03 -23.17 -15.47
C PRO A 331 15.53 -24.17 -14.43
N LYS A 332 15.02 -23.70 -13.30
CA LYS A 332 14.53 -24.58 -12.23
C LYS A 332 13.01 -24.78 -12.24
N ASP A 333 12.28 -24.09 -13.09
CA ASP A 333 10.83 -24.21 -13.16
C ASP A 333 10.43 -25.40 -14.05
N PRO A 334 9.86 -26.48 -13.50
CA PRO A 334 9.46 -27.66 -14.28
C PRO A 334 8.35 -27.37 -15.28
N GLN A 335 7.56 -26.29 -15.10
CA GLN A 335 6.46 -25.92 -15.98
C GLN A 335 6.94 -25.64 -17.41
N TYR A 336 8.09 -25.01 -17.56
CA TYR A 336 8.64 -24.65 -18.87
C TYR A 336 9.10 -25.90 -19.64
N TYR A 337 9.70 -26.86 -18.95
CA TYR A 337 10.08 -28.13 -19.54
C TYR A 337 8.85 -28.97 -19.94
N TYR A 338 7.76 -28.94 -19.17
CA TYR A 338 6.49 -29.50 -19.57
C TYR A 338 5.93 -28.83 -20.82
N GLY A 339 6.08 -27.49 -20.95
CA GLY A 339 5.73 -26.77 -22.18
C GLY A 339 6.47 -27.31 -23.40
N VAL A 340 7.81 -27.40 -23.30
CA VAL A 340 8.63 -27.99 -24.40
C VAL A 340 8.23 -29.42 -24.70
N TYR A 341 7.99 -30.24 -23.69
CA TYR A 341 7.47 -31.60 -23.87
C TYR A 341 6.19 -31.61 -24.70
N ARG A 342 5.18 -30.80 -24.35
CA ARG A 342 3.90 -30.75 -25.06
C ARG A 342 4.08 -30.31 -26.53
N THR A 343 4.97 -29.39 -26.81
CA THR A 343 5.25 -28.93 -28.18
C THR A 343 5.90 -30.02 -29.04
N TYR A 344 6.86 -30.78 -28.48
CA TYR A 344 7.44 -31.92 -29.21
C TYR A 344 6.44 -33.07 -29.39
N PHE A 345 5.62 -33.31 -28.38
CA PHE A 345 4.57 -34.34 -28.42
C PHE A 345 3.53 -34.02 -29.52
N GLY A 346 3.07 -32.72 -29.61
CA GLY A 346 2.16 -32.24 -30.63
C GLY A 346 2.74 -32.34 -32.07
N GLU A 347 4.06 -32.17 -32.22
CA GLU A 347 4.76 -32.42 -33.51
C GLU A 347 4.96 -33.93 -33.83
N GLY A 348 4.62 -34.86 -32.91
CA GLY A 348 4.87 -36.28 -33.09
C GLY A 348 6.33 -36.68 -32.83
N ARG A 349 7.17 -35.81 -32.28
CA ARG A 349 8.58 -36.07 -31.96
C ARG A 349 8.71 -36.69 -30.58
N LEU A 350 8.35 -37.98 -30.49
CA LEU A 350 8.16 -38.66 -29.21
C LEU A 350 9.47 -38.87 -28.41
N GLU A 351 10.61 -39.03 -29.08
CA GLU A 351 11.91 -39.17 -28.39
C GLU A 351 12.32 -37.87 -27.70
N ASP A 352 12.24 -36.76 -28.42
CA ASP A 352 12.52 -35.43 -27.88
C ASP A 352 11.52 -35.08 -26.75
N ALA A 353 10.24 -35.39 -26.94
CA ALA A 353 9.23 -35.20 -25.93
C ALA A 353 9.57 -35.94 -24.63
N GLN A 354 9.97 -37.23 -24.74
CA GLN A 354 10.32 -38.03 -23.57
C GLN A 354 11.53 -37.47 -22.81
N GLU A 355 12.52 -36.90 -23.51
CA GLU A 355 13.66 -36.23 -22.88
C GLU A 355 13.22 -35.07 -21.99
N TYR A 356 12.37 -34.19 -22.51
CA TYR A 356 11.89 -33.03 -21.76
C TYR A 356 10.93 -33.40 -20.63
N LEU A 357 10.11 -34.42 -20.80
CA LEU A 357 9.28 -34.98 -19.73
C LEU A 357 10.14 -35.47 -18.56
N ASN A 358 11.25 -36.18 -18.85
CA ASN A 358 12.17 -36.64 -17.82
C ASN A 358 12.83 -35.49 -17.06
N LYS A 359 13.26 -34.43 -17.79
CA LYS A 359 13.82 -33.21 -17.16
C LYS A 359 12.80 -32.53 -16.25
N ALA A 360 11.57 -32.33 -16.72
CA ALA A 360 10.49 -31.71 -15.93
C ALA A 360 10.18 -32.48 -14.65
N THR A 361 10.12 -33.85 -14.79
CA THR A 361 9.84 -34.77 -13.67
C THR A 361 10.97 -34.77 -12.65
N ALA A 362 12.22 -34.75 -13.10
CA ALA A 362 13.40 -34.68 -12.21
C ALA A 362 13.41 -33.35 -11.40
N LEU A 363 13.12 -32.24 -12.04
CA LEU A 363 13.03 -30.93 -11.36
C LEU A 363 11.90 -30.91 -10.32
N ARG A 364 10.72 -31.41 -10.65
CA ARG A 364 9.59 -31.49 -9.71
C ARG A 364 9.94 -32.31 -8.47
N ASN A 365 10.59 -33.46 -8.64
CA ASN A 365 10.95 -34.34 -7.53
C ASN A 365 12.13 -33.80 -6.68
N SER A 366 12.86 -32.80 -7.16
CA SER A 366 13.95 -32.16 -6.41
C SER A 366 13.49 -30.98 -5.55
N THR A 367 12.25 -30.56 -5.71
CA THR A 367 11.63 -29.45 -4.97
C THR A 367 10.70 -29.91 -3.86
N ASP A 368 10.35 -31.20 -3.83
CA ASP A 368 9.66 -31.89 -2.73
C ASP A 368 10.70 -32.47 -1.75
#